data_5bb9674b254ca61d4e8971e22238aedc
#
_entry.id   5bb9674b254ca61d4e8971e22238aedc
#
_cell.length_a   1.000
_cell.length_b   1.000
_cell.length_c   1.000
_cell.angle_alpha   90.00
_cell.angle_beta   90.00
_cell.angle_gamma   90.00
#
_symmetry.space_group_name_H-M   'P 1'
#
loop_
_entity.id
_entity.type
_entity.pdbx_description
1 polymer ?
#
loop_
_entity_poly.entity_id
_entity_poly.type
_entity_poly.pdbx_seq_one_letter_code
_entity_poly.pdbx_strand_id
1 'polypeptide(L)'
;MKLLKLVTAGIAAAMLSGAAFAANLPDGSKDHPLRVLMVPADTGTNDITADYAPVFKGITDHYGIHFDLRAGASYAAVVEGMCNDQADIAWYGAVTFGQANEKCGVDLLAVDVKKGNASYHSGIFVAKDSGINSIADLKDKSMAFGSPNSTSSFNFPVAMLIADGVDPTKDLKKLIIAGSHSASLAALAEGKVDAAAASYNSFGKAVKKGAIDPAKFKPLAKSQPIPNPPLAMNKGLTDTQKAKLRLAFSEIHTKIDPAKIRGYGGKKVDRYDTDFDVQKIFDALGKLSAVTKQVKADMIDKAGQR
;
A
#
# COMPACT_ATOMS: atom_id res chain seq x y z
N MET A 1 61.60 61.75 -3.18
CA MET A 1 62.05 60.52 -2.55
C MET A 1 61.08 60.12 -1.42
N LYS A 2 60.17 59.23 -1.65
CA LYS A 2 59.41 58.53 -0.61
C LYS A 2 59.15 57.14 -1.11
N LEU A 3 59.67 56.14 -0.41
CA LEU A 3 59.56 54.73 -0.68
C LEU A 3 58.11 54.30 -0.50
N LEU A 4 57.61 53.59 -1.50
CA LEU A 4 56.32 52.88 -1.47
C LEU A 4 56.59 51.47 -1.01
N LYS A 5 56.12 51.11 0.20
CA LYS A 5 56.16 49.74 0.71
C LYS A 5 55.00 49.00 0.14
N LEU A 6 55.25 47.98 -0.71
CA LEU A 6 54.24 46.94 -1.07
C LEU A 6 53.96 46.07 0.14
N VAL A 7 52.74 46.08 0.54
CA VAL A 7 52.16 45.04 1.49
C VAL A 7 51.51 43.95 0.63
N THR A 8 52.16 42.83 0.50
CA THR A 8 51.59 41.59 -0.05
C THR A 8 50.69 40.95 0.99
N ALA A 9 49.38 41.19 0.85
CA ALA A 9 48.37 40.43 1.62
C ALA A 9 48.20 39.05 1.02
N GLY A 10 48.73 38.03 1.68
CA GLY A 10 48.48 36.63 1.35
C GLY A 10 47.03 36.28 1.60
N ILE A 11 46.31 35.98 0.53
CA ILE A 11 44.98 35.37 0.61
C ILE A 11 45.22 33.89 0.93
N ALA A 12 45.10 33.52 2.21
CA ALA A 12 44.95 32.14 2.62
C ALA A 12 43.54 31.68 2.19
N ALA A 13 43.46 31.01 1.04
CA ALA A 13 42.25 30.28 0.64
C ALA A 13 42.01 29.17 1.65
N ALA A 14 41.15 29.41 2.58
CA ALA A 14 40.56 28.36 3.39
C ALA A 14 39.75 27.43 2.45
N MET A 15 40.41 26.36 2.00
CA MET A 15 39.68 25.19 1.49
C MET A 15 38.87 24.63 2.67
N LEU A 16 37.68 25.17 2.86
CA LEU A 16 36.65 24.47 3.62
C LEU A 16 36.33 23.18 2.86
N SER A 17 36.95 22.10 3.34
CA SER A 17 36.63 20.75 3.01
C SER A 17 35.11 20.57 3.10
N GLY A 18 34.47 20.46 1.96
CA GLY A 18 33.10 19.99 1.79
C GLY A 18 32.99 18.51 2.09
N ALA A 19 33.51 18.11 3.24
CA ALA A 19 33.35 16.77 3.81
C ALA A 19 32.38 16.88 4.97
N ALA A 20 31.13 17.18 4.64
CA ALA A 20 30.12 17.00 5.66
C ALA A 20 28.77 16.99 4.99
N PHE A 21 28.06 16.04 5.17
CA PHE A 21 26.72 15.65 4.74
C PHE A 21 26.70 14.65 3.56
N ALA A 22 27.62 13.67 3.56
CA ALA A 22 27.10 12.33 3.36
C ALA A 22 26.29 12.03 4.61
N ALA A 23 25.11 12.65 4.73
CA ALA A 23 24.14 12.27 5.72
C ALA A 23 24.06 10.75 5.67
N ASN A 24 24.09 10.10 6.83
CA ASN A 24 24.01 8.68 7.02
C ASN A 24 22.77 8.12 6.30
N LEU A 25 22.87 7.97 4.97
CA LEU A 25 21.82 7.35 4.18
C LEU A 25 21.68 5.92 4.67
N PRO A 26 20.46 5.43 4.85
CA PRO A 26 20.23 4.07 5.26
C PRO A 26 20.94 3.09 4.31
N ASP A 27 21.83 2.28 4.87
CA ASP A 27 22.59 1.28 4.11
C ASP A 27 22.18 -0.16 4.45
N GLY A 28 21.21 -0.29 5.36
CA GLY A 28 20.73 -1.56 5.87
C GLY A 28 21.58 -2.16 6.97
N SER A 29 22.56 -1.40 7.50
CA SER A 29 23.27 -1.78 8.72
C SER A 29 22.38 -1.63 9.95
N LYS A 30 22.84 -2.14 11.09
CA LYS A 30 22.11 -2.03 12.36
C LYS A 30 21.93 -0.58 12.79
N ASP A 31 22.94 0.27 12.53
CA ASP A 31 22.91 1.67 12.93
C ASP A 31 22.17 2.56 11.92
N HIS A 32 22.04 2.09 10.67
CA HIS A 32 21.36 2.79 9.58
C HIS A 32 20.39 1.84 8.85
N PRO A 33 19.32 1.35 9.52
CA PRO A 33 18.38 0.40 8.94
C PRO A 33 17.61 1.01 7.78
N LEU A 34 17.26 0.19 6.79
CA LEU A 34 16.38 0.61 5.70
C LEU A 34 14.99 0.95 6.22
N ARG A 35 14.48 2.09 5.82
CA ARG A 35 13.16 2.59 6.23
C ARG A 35 12.07 1.98 5.35
N VAL A 36 11.14 1.28 5.99
CA VAL A 36 10.02 0.62 5.30
C VAL A 36 8.72 1.30 5.68
N LEU A 37 8.04 1.92 4.71
CA LEU A 37 6.71 2.48 4.90
C LEU A 37 5.64 1.59 4.27
N MET A 38 4.56 1.37 5.00
CA MET A 38 3.44 0.53 4.57
C MET A 38 2.13 1.30 4.54
N VAL A 39 1.34 1.18 3.47
CA VAL A 39 -0.01 1.79 3.45
C VAL A 39 -0.89 1.17 4.53
N PRO A 40 -1.66 1.98 5.28
CA PRO A 40 -2.50 1.50 6.40
C PRO A 40 -3.78 0.85 5.86
N ALA A 41 -3.65 -0.36 5.29
CA ALA A 41 -4.77 -1.07 4.66
C ALA A 41 -5.81 -1.55 5.69
N ASP A 42 -5.35 -2.02 6.84
CA ASP A 42 -6.21 -2.52 7.91
C ASP A 42 -6.08 -1.66 9.17
N THR A 43 -7.02 -1.79 10.11
CA THR A 43 -7.07 -0.96 11.32
C THR A 43 -5.87 -1.17 12.21
N GLY A 44 -5.42 -0.06 12.75
CA GLY A 44 -4.24 -0.02 13.59
C GLY A 44 -2.98 -0.06 12.74
N THR A 45 -2.09 0.85 13.00
CA THR A 45 -0.78 0.95 12.34
C THR A 45 0.04 -0.32 12.49
N ASN A 46 -0.20 -1.09 13.57
CA ASN A 46 0.56 -2.30 13.87
C ASN A 46 0.10 -3.54 13.11
N ASP A 47 -1.09 -3.52 12.48
CA ASP A 47 -1.63 -4.74 11.85
C ASP A 47 -0.90 -5.13 10.58
N ILE A 48 -0.55 -4.16 9.72
CA ILE A 48 0.16 -4.46 8.47
C ILE A 48 1.64 -4.75 8.71
N THR A 49 2.28 -4.01 9.60
CA THR A 49 3.69 -4.25 9.95
C THR A 49 3.86 -5.59 10.64
N ALA A 50 2.94 -5.98 11.53
CA ALA A 50 2.95 -7.27 12.20
C ALA A 50 2.80 -8.46 11.23
N ASP A 51 2.03 -8.29 10.15
CA ASP A 51 1.89 -9.34 9.13
C ASP A 51 3.24 -9.64 8.43
N TYR A 52 4.06 -8.62 8.18
CA TYR A 52 5.33 -8.75 7.46
C TYR A 52 6.57 -8.85 8.34
N ALA A 53 6.51 -8.42 9.61
CA ALA A 53 7.64 -8.40 10.53
C ALA A 53 8.43 -9.73 10.60
N PRO A 54 7.80 -10.92 10.58
CA PRO A 54 8.55 -12.19 10.60
C PRO A 54 9.45 -12.39 9.37
N VAL A 55 9.02 -11.89 8.19
CA VAL A 55 9.80 -11.98 6.96
C VAL A 55 10.99 -11.03 7.00
N PHE A 56 10.75 -9.76 7.35
CA PHE A 56 11.83 -8.76 7.50
C PHE A 56 12.83 -9.16 8.57
N LYS A 57 12.35 -9.70 9.71
CA LYS A 57 13.25 -10.26 10.74
C LYS A 57 14.08 -11.42 10.20
N GLY A 58 13.48 -12.33 9.45
CA GLY A 58 14.18 -13.43 8.83
C GLY A 58 15.26 -12.94 7.87
N ILE A 59 15.00 -11.90 7.08
CA ILE A 59 15.98 -11.28 6.20
C ILE A 59 17.13 -10.67 7.04
N THR A 60 16.81 -9.99 8.14
CA THR A 60 17.85 -9.47 9.05
C THR A 60 18.72 -10.60 9.59
N ASP A 61 18.10 -11.67 10.08
CA ASP A 61 18.83 -12.79 10.71
C ASP A 61 19.75 -13.55 9.72
N HIS A 62 19.37 -13.65 8.44
CA HIS A 62 20.09 -14.46 7.45
C HIS A 62 20.95 -13.66 6.47
N TYR A 63 20.64 -12.38 6.23
CA TYR A 63 21.32 -11.54 5.26
C TYR A 63 21.98 -10.29 5.85
N GLY A 64 21.78 -10.05 7.16
CA GLY A 64 22.35 -8.89 7.86
C GLY A 64 21.76 -7.54 7.41
N ILE A 65 20.60 -7.54 6.76
CA ILE A 65 19.93 -6.30 6.34
C ILE A 65 18.91 -5.93 7.41
N HIS A 66 19.10 -4.77 8.04
CA HIS A 66 18.21 -4.27 9.08
C HIS A 66 17.16 -3.32 8.52
N PHE A 67 15.97 -3.32 9.14
CA PHE A 67 14.82 -2.57 8.71
C PHE A 67 14.14 -1.84 9.87
N ASP A 68 13.63 -0.64 9.60
CA ASP A 68 12.70 0.10 10.44
C ASP A 68 11.33 0.10 9.76
N LEU A 69 10.41 -0.75 10.26
CA LEU A 69 9.09 -0.93 9.69
C LEU A 69 8.08 0.02 10.33
N ARG A 70 7.43 0.84 9.52
CA ARG A 70 6.40 1.76 9.97
C ARG A 70 5.18 1.73 9.06
N ALA A 71 3.99 1.85 9.64
CA ALA A 71 2.80 2.18 8.87
C ALA A 71 2.73 3.68 8.65
N GLY A 72 2.37 4.09 7.44
CA GLY A 72 2.12 5.50 7.15
C GLY A 72 0.81 5.99 7.76
N ALA A 73 0.70 7.31 7.97
CA ALA A 73 -0.53 7.93 8.46
C ALA A 73 -1.71 7.80 7.46
N SER A 74 -1.41 7.73 6.18
CA SER A 74 -2.38 7.52 5.10
C SER A 74 -1.72 6.89 3.88
N TYR A 75 -2.53 6.43 2.93
CA TYR A 75 -2.04 5.93 1.64
C TYR A 75 -1.22 6.99 0.88
N ALA A 76 -1.70 8.25 0.86
CA ALA A 76 -0.98 9.35 0.24
C ALA A 76 0.34 9.65 0.95
N ALA A 77 0.35 9.62 2.30
CA ALA A 77 1.57 9.85 3.07
C ALA A 77 2.69 8.85 2.76
N VAL A 78 2.36 7.60 2.42
CA VAL A 78 3.37 6.61 2.03
C VAL A 78 3.94 6.91 0.63
N VAL A 79 3.11 7.37 -0.31
CA VAL A 79 3.58 7.83 -1.63
C VAL A 79 4.50 9.04 -1.46
N GLU A 80 4.08 10.04 -0.68
CA GLU A 80 4.89 11.22 -0.41
C GLU A 80 6.20 10.87 0.30
N GLY A 81 6.15 10.01 1.31
CA GLY A 81 7.34 9.55 2.05
C GLY A 81 8.38 8.90 1.13
N MET A 82 7.95 8.06 0.18
CA MET A 82 8.83 7.48 -0.81
C MET A 82 9.43 8.55 -1.74
N CYS A 83 8.61 9.46 -2.25
CA CYS A 83 9.04 10.46 -3.22
C CYS A 83 9.84 11.62 -2.61
N ASN A 84 9.87 11.74 -1.29
CA ASN A 84 10.70 12.71 -0.54
C ASN A 84 11.85 12.01 0.22
N ASP A 85 12.26 10.83 -0.24
CA ASP A 85 13.39 10.06 0.31
C ASP A 85 13.28 9.76 1.82
N GLN A 86 12.05 9.65 2.33
CA GLN A 86 11.77 9.26 3.72
C GLN A 86 11.53 7.75 3.89
N ALA A 87 11.49 7.03 2.77
CA ALA A 87 11.39 5.58 2.72
C ALA A 87 12.33 5.00 1.67
N ASP A 88 12.93 3.87 1.98
CA ASP A 88 13.80 3.10 1.10
C ASP A 88 13.04 1.96 0.45
N ILE A 89 12.06 1.43 1.17
CA ILE A 89 11.11 0.42 0.70
C ILE A 89 9.70 0.87 1.08
N ALA A 90 8.72 0.62 0.19
CA ALA A 90 7.32 0.80 0.54
C ALA A 90 6.47 -0.41 0.13
N TRP A 91 5.45 -0.70 0.95
CA TRP A 91 4.40 -1.64 0.60
C TRP A 91 3.18 -0.87 0.11
N TYR A 92 2.74 -1.18 -1.09
CA TYR A 92 1.69 -0.47 -1.81
C TYR A 92 0.53 -1.36 -2.23
N GLY A 93 -0.65 -0.78 -2.47
CA GLY A 93 -1.59 -1.34 -3.43
C GLY A 93 -1.20 -0.93 -4.86
N ALA A 94 -1.79 -1.55 -5.88
CA ALA A 94 -1.49 -1.23 -7.28
C ALA A 94 -1.68 0.27 -7.59
N VAL A 95 -2.73 0.92 -7.06
CA VAL A 95 -2.99 2.36 -7.29
C VAL A 95 -1.89 3.23 -6.70
N THR A 96 -1.47 3.00 -5.46
CA THR A 96 -0.37 3.78 -4.84
C THR A 96 0.98 3.47 -5.44
N PHE A 97 1.21 2.24 -5.90
CA PHE A 97 2.39 1.91 -6.69
C PHE A 97 2.44 2.71 -7.99
N GLY A 98 1.32 2.75 -8.74
CA GLY A 98 1.21 3.56 -9.95
C GLY A 98 1.45 5.04 -9.70
N GLN A 99 0.87 5.60 -8.62
CA GLN A 99 1.07 7.00 -8.21
C GLN A 99 2.52 7.31 -7.86
N ALA A 100 3.18 6.44 -7.10
CA ALA A 100 4.60 6.62 -6.75
C ALA A 100 5.49 6.49 -8.01
N ASN A 101 5.18 5.53 -8.89
CA ASN A 101 5.92 5.35 -10.13
C ASN A 101 5.80 6.56 -11.07
N GLU A 102 4.60 7.14 -11.21
CA GLU A 102 4.35 8.35 -12.00
C GLU A 102 5.05 9.58 -11.40
N LYS A 103 5.01 9.73 -10.07
CA LYS A 103 5.49 10.92 -9.37
C LYS A 103 7.01 10.98 -9.26
N CYS A 104 7.68 9.89 -8.89
CA CYS A 104 9.12 9.89 -8.62
C CYS A 104 9.86 8.66 -9.17
N GLY A 105 9.13 7.71 -9.72
CA GLY A 105 9.65 6.42 -10.13
C GLY A 105 9.97 5.54 -8.92
N VAL A 106 9.63 4.27 -9.02
CA VAL A 106 9.97 3.24 -8.02
C VAL A 106 10.29 1.95 -8.73
N ASP A 107 11.14 1.12 -8.13
CA ASP A 107 11.45 -0.20 -8.67
C ASP A 107 10.64 -1.26 -7.93
N LEU A 108 10.05 -2.19 -8.66
CA LEU A 108 9.41 -3.35 -8.02
C LEU A 108 10.47 -4.19 -7.28
N LEU A 109 10.23 -4.49 -6.01
CA LEU A 109 11.05 -5.40 -5.23
C LEU A 109 10.51 -6.82 -5.30
N ALA A 110 9.27 -7.01 -4.86
CA ALA A 110 8.67 -8.33 -4.78
C ALA A 110 7.15 -8.27 -4.64
N VAL A 111 6.51 -9.37 -5.02
CA VAL A 111 5.08 -9.64 -4.80
C VAL A 111 4.94 -10.98 -4.11
N ASP A 112 4.05 -11.11 -3.13
CA ASP A 112 3.80 -12.38 -2.45
C ASP A 112 3.03 -13.36 -3.36
N VAL A 113 3.43 -14.65 -3.31
CA VAL A 113 2.86 -15.74 -4.12
C VAL A 113 2.31 -16.83 -3.23
N LYS A 114 1.12 -17.30 -3.53
CA LYS A 114 0.48 -18.42 -2.85
C LYS A 114 -0.10 -19.41 -3.84
N LYS A 115 0.34 -20.67 -3.76
CA LYS A 115 -0.08 -21.76 -4.68
C LYS A 115 0.08 -21.36 -6.14
N GLY A 116 1.23 -20.75 -6.46
CA GLY A 116 1.53 -20.28 -7.81
C GLY A 116 0.78 -19.01 -8.23
N ASN A 117 -0.11 -18.45 -7.38
CA ASN A 117 -0.93 -17.28 -7.69
C ASN A 117 -0.43 -16.05 -6.93
N ALA A 118 -0.20 -14.96 -7.66
CA ALA A 118 0.21 -13.67 -7.14
C ALA A 118 -0.92 -12.63 -7.24
N SER A 119 -2.17 -13.04 -7.00
CA SER A 119 -3.33 -12.16 -7.09
C SER A 119 -4.31 -12.32 -5.95
N TYR A 120 -5.12 -11.29 -5.74
CA TYR A 120 -6.21 -11.23 -4.79
C TYR A 120 -7.44 -10.56 -5.42
N HIS A 121 -8.52 -10.37 -4.65
CA HIS A 121 -9.75 -9.77 -5.14
C HIS A 121 -10.23 -8.64 -4.22
N SER A 122 -10.82 -7.63 -4.83
CA SER A 122 -11.72 -6.68 -4.17
C SER A 122 -13.12 -7.29 -4.04
N GLY A 123 -13.89 -6.82 -3.07
CA GLY A 123 -15.29 -7.20 -2.89
C GLY A 123 -16.15 -6.06 -2.37
N ILE A 124 -17.44 -6.19 -2.62
CA ILE A 124 -18.50 -5.44 -1.96
C ILE A 124 -19.22 -6.44 -1.05
N PHE A 125 -19.44 -6.09 0.20
CA PHE A 125 -19.99 -6.95 1.24
C PHE A 125 -21.27 -6.33 1.79
N VAL A 126 -22.26 -7.17 2.11
CA VAL A 126 -23.57 -6.77 2.64
C VAL A 126 -24.02 -7.75 3.72
N ALA A 127 -25.02 -7.37 4.52
CA ALA A 127 -25.68 -8.33 5.41
C ALA A 127 -26.46 -9.35 4.58
N LYS A 128 -26.55 -10.61 5.06
CA LYS A 128 -27.25 -11.70 4.36
C LYS A 128 -28.75 -11.48 4.26
N ASP A 129 -29.31 -10.82 5.26
CA ASP A 129 -30.74 -10.51 5.39
C ASP A 129 -31.13 -9.13 4.86
N SER A 130 -30.18 -8.40 4.23
CA SER A 130 -30.41 -7.05 3.72
C SER A 130 -31.37 -6.96 2.53
N GLY A 131 -31.68 -8.07 1.87
CA GLY A 131 -32.43 -8.10 0.62
C GLY A 131 -31.62 -7.64 -0.60
N ILE A 132 -30.33 -7.22 -0.41
CA ILE A 132 -29.43 -6.78 -1.50
C ILE A 132 -28.76 -8.01 -2.11
N ASN A 133 -29.02 -8.26 -3.41
CA ASN A 133 -28.56 -9.45 -4.12
C ASN A 133 -27.75 -9.14 -5.39
N SER A 134 -27.75 -7.88 -5.84
CA SER A 134 -26.99 -7.41 -6.99
C SER A 134 -26.40 -6.01 -6.72
N ILE A 135 -25.45 -5.59 -7.53
CA ILE A 135 -24.90 -4.21 -7.47
C ILE A 135 -26.01 -3.18 -7.77
N ALA A 136 -26.96 -3.50 -8.65
CA ALA A 136 -28.08 -2.61 -8.97
C ALA A 136 -28.97 -2.31 -7.75
N ASP A 137 -29.08 -3.25 -6.78
CA ASP A 137 -29.85 -3.06 -5.55
C ASP A 137 -29.18 -2.06 -4.57
N LEU A 138 -27.96 -1.59 -4.88
CA LEU A 138 -27.27 -0.56 -4.08
C LEU A 138 -27.79 0.85 -4.36
N LYS A 139 -28.65 1.05 -5.38
CA LYS A 139 -29.30 2.35 -5.59
C LYS A 139 -30.14 2.69 -4.36
N ASP A 140 -30.06 3.96 -3.95
CA ASP A 140 -30.68 4.48 -2.73
C ASP A 140 -30.19 3.80 -1.40
N LYS A 141 -29.07 3.07 -1.43
CA LYS A 141 -28.43 2.50 -0.26
C LYS A 141 -27.23 3.29 0.20
N SER A 142 -26.80 3.03 1.43
CA SER A 142 -25.59 3.59 1.99
C SER A 142 -24.40 2.65 1.82
N MET A 143 -23.21 3.21 1.49
CA MET A 143 -22.02 2.40 1.29
C MET A 143 -20.78 3.05 1.88
N ALA A 144 -19.94 2.24 2.54
CA ALA A 144 -18.63 2.64 3.01
C ALA A 144 -17.51 2.16 2.07
N PHE A 145 -16.56 3.04 1.85
CA PHE A 145 -15.33 2.78 1.11
C PHE A 145 -14.12 3.02 2.00
N GLY A 146 -12.98 2.42 1.65
CA GLY A 146 -11.71 2.75 2.30
C GLY A 146 -11.12 4.07 1.82
N SER A 147 -9.79 4.14 1.72
CA SER A 147 -9.10 5.32 1.20
C SER A 147 -9.31 5.48 -0.32
N PRO A 148 -9.50 6.71 -0.85
CA PRO A 148 -9.55 6.97 -2.29
C PRO A 148 -8.31 6.51 -3.07
N ASN A 149 -7.18 6.31 -2.38
CA ASN A 149 -5.95 5.77 -2.95
C ASN A 149 -5.84 4.24 -2.80
N SER A 150 -6.83 3.57 -2.18
CA SER A 150 -6.84 2.11 -2.09
C SER A 150 -7.30 1.47 -3.40
N THR A 151 -6.55 0.49 -3.87
CA THR A 151 -6.91 -0.32 -5.04
C THR A 151 -8.23 -1.05 -4.82
N SER A 152 -8.37 -1.78 -3.71
CA SER A 152 -9.41 -2.79 -3.51
C SER A 152 -10.49 -2.45 -2.48
N SER A 153 -10.35 -1.33 -1.74
CA SER A 153 -11.45 -0.81 -0.91
C SER A 153 -12.07 0.48 -1.47
N PHE A 154 -11.57 0.95 -2.63
CA PHE A 154 -12.15 2.11 -3.29
C PHE A 154 -12.19 1.94 -4.82
N ASN A 155 -11.04 1.90 -5.49
CA ASN A 155 -10.99 2.04 -6.95
C ASN A 155 -11.68 0.88 -7.69
N PHE A 156 -11.40 -0.38 -7.35
CA PHE A 156 -12.11 -1.52 -7.94
C PHE A 156 -13.59 -1.58 -7.59
N PRO A 157 -14.03 -1.37 -6.33
CA PRO A 157 -15.45 -1.27 -6.02
C PRO A 157 -16.18 -0.17 -6.79
N VAL A 158 -15.58 1.02 -6.92
CA VAL A 158 -16.16 2.11 -7.72
C VAL A 158 -16.28 1.72 -9.20
N ALA A 159 -15.23 1.10 -9.77
CA ALA A 159 -15.27 0.61 -11.14
C ALA A 159 -16.36 -0.45 -11.33
N MET A 160 -16.58 -1.35 -10.35
CA MET A 160 -17.65 -2.35 -10.38
C MET A 160 -19.05 -1.70 -10.34
N LEU A 161 -19.25 -0.69 -9.48
CA LEU A 161 -20.51 0.07 -9.44
C LEU A 161 -20.80 0.71 -10.80
N ILE A 162 -19.84 1.43 -11.37
CA ILE A 162 -19.99 2.12 -12.66
C ILE A 162 -20.28 1.12 -13.79
N ALA A 163 -19.57 -0.02 -13.82
CA ALA A 163 -19.75 -1.05 -14.84
C ALA A 163 -21.16 -1.66 -14.81
N ASP A 164 -21.78 -1.75 -13.62
CA ASP A 164 -23.14 -2.26 -13.43
C ASP A 164 -24.21 -1.14 -13.44
N GLY A 165 -23.86 0.08 -13.93
CA GLY A 165 -24.79 1.19 -14.11
C GLY A 165 -25.24 1.87 -12.82
N VAL A 166 -24.42 1.78 -11.76
CA VAL A 166 -24.62 2.51 -10.50
C VAL A 166 -23.60 3.64 -10.40
N ASP A 167 -24.06 4.88 -10.49
CA ASP A 167 -23.22 6.08 -10.28
C ASP A 167 -23.06 6.31 -8.78
N PRO A 168 -21.82 6.13 -8.23
CA PRO A 168 -21.63 6.24 -6.78
C PRO A 168 -21.91 7.64 -6.22
N THR A 169 -21.87 8.66 -7.08
CA THR A 169 -22.11 10.05 -6.67
C THR A 169 -23.59 10.42 -6.67
N LYS A 170 -24.40 9.78 -7.53
CA LYS A 170 -25.82 10.08 -7.69
C LYS A 170 -26.71 9.02 -7.06
N ASP A 171 -26.43 7.74 -7.34
CA ASP A 171 -27.34 6.65 -7.03
C ASP A 171 -27.21 6.13 -5.58
N LEU A 172 -26.08 6.35 -4.91
CA LEU A 172 -25.95 5.99 -3.48
C LEU A 172 -26.64 7.06 -2.62
N LYS A 173 -27.48 6.66 -1.68
CA LYS A 173 -28.15 7.57 -0.72
C LYS A 173 -27.12 8.24 0.20
N LYS A 174 -26.15 7.47 0.70
CA LYS A 174 -25.08 7.93 1.59
C LYS A 174 -23.77 7.25 1.24
N LEU A 175 -22.69 8.00 1.29
CA LEU A 175 -21.35 7.53 1.04
C LEU A 175 -20.45 7.86 2.22
N ILE A 176 -19.62 6.91 2.68
CA ILE A 176 -18.64 7.11 3.75
C ILE A 176 -17.25 6.76 3.21
N ILE A 177 -16.29 7.66 3.37
CA ILE A 177 -14.87 7.40 3.17
C ILE A 177 -14.26 7.05 4.52
N ALA A 178 -14.16 5.76 4.82
CA ALA A 178 -13.72 5.25 6.11
C ALA A 178 -12.17 5.20 6.27
N GLY A 179 -11.42 5.42 5.18
CA GLY A 179 -9.97 5.50 5.18
C GLY A 179 -9.22 4.16 5.12
N SER A 180 -9.79 3.05 5.58
CA SER A 180 -9.19 1.72 5.55
C SER A 180 -10.21 0.63 5.26
N HIS A 181 -9.75 -0.59 4.90
CA HIS A 181 -10.62 -1.76 4.69
C HIS A 181 -11.38 -2.13 5.95
N SER A 182 -10.69 -2.17 7.07
CA SER A 182 -11.28 -2.59 8.34
C SER A 182 -12.27 -1.56 8.88
N ALA A 183 -12.03 -0.26 8.69
CA ALA A 183 -12.99 0.78 9.05
C ALA A 183 -14.26 0.73 8.18
N SER A 184 -14.10 0.43 6.87
CA SER A 184 -15.24 0.20 5.97
C SER A 184 -16.07 -1.01 6.42
N LEU A 185 -15.41 -2.13 6.73
CA LEU A 185 -16.08 -3.34 7.23
C LEU A 185 -16.72 -3.13 8.61
N ALA A 186 -16.09 -2.36 9.49
CA ALA A 186 -16.67 -2.02 10.80
C ALA A 186 -17.96 -1.21 10.65
N ALA A 187 -17.99 -0.24 9.71
CA ALA A 187 -19.21 0.52 9.43
C ALA A 187 -20.38 -0.37 9.00
N LEU A 188 -20.10 -1.44 8.22
CA LEU A 188 -21.09 -2.43 7.85
C LEU A 188 -21.51 -3.29 9.06
N ALA A 189 -20.55 -3.80 9.83
CA ALA A 189 -20.82 -4.65 10.99
C ALA A 189 -21.65 -3.94 12.06
N GLU A 190 -21.46 -2.63 12.21
CA GLU A 190 -22.20 -1.76 13.14
C GLU A 190 -23.54 -1.26 12.59
N GLY A 191 -23.92 -1.66 11.36
CA GLY A 191 -25.16 -1.24 10.72
C GLY A 191 -25.22 0.26 10.33
N LYS A 192 -24.06 0.92 10.25
CA LYS A 192 -23.95 2.34 9.83
C LYS A 192 -24.14 2.53 8.33
N VAL A 193 -23.94 1.46 7.55
CA VAL A 193 -24.11 1.38 6.11
C VAL A 193 -24.69 0.04 5.69
N ASP A 194 -25.34 0.01 4.52
CA ASP A 194 -25.92 -1.20 3.93
C ASP A 194 -24.87 -2.06 3.21
N ALA A 195 -23.78 -1.44 2.72
CA ALA A 195 -22.69 -2.12 2.01
C ALA A 195 -21.33 -1.58 2.39
N ALA A 196 -20.30 -2.41 2.28
CA ALA A 196 -18.91 -2.03 2.50
C ALA A 196 -17.97 -2.57 1.43
N ALA A 197 -17.02 -1.74 1.01
CA ALA A 197 -15.95 -2.10 0.10
C ALA A 197 -14.70 -2.54 0.86
N ALA A 198 -14.16 -3.71 0.55
CA ALA A 198 -12.91 -4.20 1.11
C ALA A 198 -12.25 -5.24 0.19
N SER A 199 -11.00 -5.62 0.48
CA SER A 199 -10.44 -6.83 -0.13
C SER A 199 -10.99 -8.09 0.53
N TYR A 200 -11.02 -9.19 -0.20
CA TYR A 200 -11.32 -10.51 0.37
C TYR A 200 -10.31 -10.91 1.46
N ASN A 201 -9.07 -10.42 1.36
CA ASN A 201 -8.04 -10.67 2.37
C ASN A 201 -8.38 -9.98 3.69
N SER A 202 -8.74 -8.70 3.64
CA SER A 202 -9.15 -7.93 4.83
C SER A 202 -10.46 -8.44 5.42
N PHE A 203 -11.44 -8.81 4.57
CA PHE A 203 -12.65 -9.46 5.05
C PHE A 203 -12.34 -10.77 5.80
N GLY A 204 -11.53 -11.65 5.20
CA GLY A 204 -11.12 -12.90 5.86
C GLY A 204 -10.31 -12.66 7.15
N LYS A 205 -9.51 -11.59 7.24
CA LYS A 205 -8.80 -11.19 8.46
C LYS A 205 -9.79 -10.72 9.52
N ALA A 206 -10.78 -9.89 9.15
CA ALA A 206 -11.84 -9.42 10.04
C ALA A 206 -12.68 -10.59 10.62
N VAL A 207 -13.00 -11.58 9.78
CA VAL A 207 -13.66 -12.82 10.23
C VAL A 207 -12.81 -13.57 11.26
N LYS A 208 -11.53 -13.78 10.99
CA LYS A 208 -10.60 -14.47 11.92
C LYS A 208 -10.46 -13.75 13.26
N LYS A 209 -10.55 -12.41 13.26
CA LYS A 209 -10.50 -11.59 14.48
C LYS A 209 -11.85 -11.45 15.18
N GLY A 210 -12.92 -12.06 14.66
CA GLY A 210 -14.28 -11.94 15.20
C GLY A 210 -14.94 -10.57 14.99
N ALA A 211 -14.33 -9.69 14.19
CA ALA A 211 -14.89 -8.37 13.88
C ALA A 211 -16.03 -8.45 12.85
N ILE A 212 -16.08 -9.51 12.06
CA ILE A 212 -17.14 -9.83 11.10
C ILE A 212 -17.62 -11.26 11.37
N ASP A 213 -18.91 -11.43 11.58
CA ASP A 213 -19.57 -12.74 11.68
C ASP A 213 -19.90 -13.25 10.26
N PRO A 214 -19.25 -14.32 9.77
CA PRO A 214 -19.53 -14.85 8.43
C PRO A 214 -20.94 -15.47 8.33
N ALA A 215 -21.63 -15.72 9.45
CA ALA A 215 -23.02 -16.14 9.43
C ALA A 215 -23.98 -15.00 9.05
N LYS A 216 -23.61 -13.74 9.34
CA LYS A 216 -24.45 -12.55 9.12
C LYS A 216 -24.13 -11.79 7.83
N PHE A 217 -22.90 -11.90 7.31
CA PHE A 217 -22.44 -11.11 6.17
C PHE A 217 -22.03 -12.00 4.99
N LYS A 218 -22.21 -11.50 3.78
CA LYS A 218 -21.87 -12.19 2.52
C LYS A 218 -21.16 -11.23 1.56
N PRO A 219 -20.31 -11.73 0.65
CA PRO A 219 -19.92 -10.97 -0.51
C PRO A 219 -21.12 -10.80 -1.43
N LEU A 220 -21.37 -9.55 -1.88
CA LEU A 220 -22.33 -9.21 -2.92
C LEU A 220 -21.69 -9.36 -4.30
N ALA A 221 -20.47 -8.83 -4.43
CA ALA A 221 -19.74 -8.82 -5.68
C ALA A 221 -18.24 -9.04 -5.45
N LYS A 222 -17.58 -9.61 -6.45
CA LYS A 222 -16.15 -9.94 -6.46
C LYS A 222 -15.52 -9.39 -7.72
N SER A 223 -14.39 -8.67 -7.59
CA SER A 223 -13.65 -8.17 -8.73
C SER A 223 -12.97 -9.29 -9.51
N GLN A 224 -12.53 -8.98 -10.72
CA GLN A 224 -11.48 -9.74 -11.40
C GLN A 224 -10.20 -9.82 -10.53
N PRO A 225 -9.25 -10.72 -10.86
CA PRO A 225 -7.98 -10.80 -10.15
C PRO A 225 -7.21 -9.48 -10.22
N ILE A 226 -6.63 -9.09 -9.10
CA ILE A 226 -5.76 -7.92 -8.92
C ILE A 226 -4.40 -8.46 -8.50
N PRO A 227 -3.27 -8.03 -9.09
CA PRO A 227 -1.95 -8.40 -8.58
C PRO A 227 -1.82 -8.12 -7.09
N ASN A 228 -1.20 -9.03 -6.35
CA ASN A 228 -0.96 -8.84 -4.92
C ASN A 228 -0.20 -7.53 -4.69
N PRO A 229 -0.42 -6.86 -3.54
CA PRO A 229 0.24 -5.62 -3.19
C PRO A 229 1.76 -5.73 -3.28
N PRO A 230 2.44 -4.87 -4.09
CA PRO A 230 3.87 -4.94 -4.27
C PRO A 230 4.63 -4.28 -3.12
N LEU A 231 5.80 -4.84 -2.81
CA LEU A 231 6.90 -4.13 -2.20
C LEU A 231 7.68 -3.41 -3.31
N ALA A 232 7.99 -2.15 -3.11
CA ALA A 232 8.74 -1.32 -4.05
C ALA A 232 9.97 -0.70 -3.38
N MET A 233 11.02 -0.48 -4.15
CA MET A 233 12.26 0.14 -3.74
C MET A 233 12.33 1.58 -4.22
N ASN A 234 12.93 2.47 -3.41
CA ASN A 234 13.30 3.80 -3.82
C ASN A 234 14.38 3.73 -4.92
N LYS A 235 14.27 4.59 -5.93
CA LYS A 235 15.27 4.68 -6.99
C LYS A 235 16.65 5.10 -6.51
N GLY A 236 16.72 5.84 -5.40
CA GLY A 236 17.96 6.27 -4.76
C GLY A 236 18.81 5.14 -4.15
N LEU A 237 18.26 3.94 -3.96
CA LEU A 237 19.05 2.78 -3.56
C LEU A 237 20.06 2.41 -4.64
N THR A 238 21.27 2.05 -4.23
CA THR A 238 22.33 1.58 -5.15
C THR A 238 21.94 0.24 -5.78
N ASP A 239 22.50 -0.07 -6.95
CA ASP A 239 22.26 -1.37 -7.61
C ASP A 239 22.66 -2.55 -6.71
N THR A 240 23.73 -2.39 -5.92
CA THR A 240 24.15 -3.40 -4.95
C THR A 240 23.10 -3.63 -3.86
N GLN A 241 22.50 -2.57 -3.32
CA GLN A 241 21.42 -2.68 -2.33
C GLN A 241 20.19 -3.34 -2.93
N LYS A 242 19.79 -2.91 -4.13
CA LYS A 242 18.64 -3.50 -4.86
C LYS A 242 18.85 -4.98 -5.14
N ALA A 243 20.05 -5.37 -5.60
CA ALA A 243 20.39 -6.77 -5.86
C ALA A 243 20.35 -7.62 -4.59
N LYS A 244 20.93 -7.13 -3.48
CA LYS A 244 20.88 -7.81 -2.18
C LYS A 244 19.45 -7.98 -1.66
N LEU A 245 18.60 -6.96 -1.80
CA LEU A 245 17.19 -7.04 -1.40
C LEU A 245 16.45 -8.06 -2.24
N ARG A 246 16.60 -8.06 -3.57
CA ARG A 246 15.97 -9.05 -4.45
C ARG A 246 16.40 -10.47 -4.07
N LEU A 247 17.69 -10.71 -3.88
CA LEU A 247 18.21 -12.00 -3.45
C LEU A 247 17.57 -12.43 -2.12
N ALA A 248 17.59 -11.55 -1.10
CA ALA A 248 17.05 -11.86 0.21
C ALA A 248 15.55 -12.21 0.15
N PHE A 249 14.74 -11.43 -0.56
CA PHE A 249 13.31 -11.70 -0.71
C PHE A 249 13.03 -12.96 -1.54
N SER A 250 13.79 -13.23 -2.59
CA SER A 250 13.60 -14.44 -3.42
C SER A 250 13.90 -15.73 -2.67
N GLU A 251 14.85 -15.70 -1.73
CA GLU A 251 15.32 -16.91 -1.03
C GLU A 251 14.77 -17.08 0.40
N ILE A 252 14.19 -16.04 1.02
CA ILE A 252 13.80 -16.08 2.45
C ILE A 252 12.90 -17.27 2.78
N HIS A 253 12.10 -17.73 1.82
CA HIS A 253 11.19 -18.86 1.99
C HIS A 253 11.93 -20.19 2.23
N THR A 254 13.22 -20.28 1.88
CA THR A 254 14.08 -21.44 2.14
C THR A 254 14.85 -21.34 3.47
N LYS A 255 14.84 -20.16 4.11
CA LYS A 255 15.66 -19.84 5.27
C LYS A 255 14.89 -19.83 6.59
N ILE A 256 13.59 -19.54 6.54
CA ILE A 256 12.76 -19.44 7.75
C ILE A 256 11.62 -20.46 7.69
N ASP A 257 11.02 -20.72 8.87
CA ASP A 257 9.84 -21.58 8.98
C ASP A 257 8.75 -21.11 7.99
N PRO A 258 8.25 -21.98 7.09
CA PRO A 258 7.16 -21.65 6.17
C PRO A 258 5.92 -21.09 6.85
N ALA A 259 5.68 -21.39 8.14
CA ALA A 259 4.58 -20.80 8.89
C ALA A 259 4.78 -19.30 9.18
N LYS A 260 6.01 -18.78 9.08
CA LYS A 260 6.35 -17.37 9.29
C LYS A 260 6.32 -16.54 8.01
N ILE A 261 6.23 -17.17 6.84
CA ILE A 261 6.17 -16.47 5.56
C ILE A 261 4.75 -15.97 5.37
N ARG A 262 4.58 -14.66 5.52
CA ARG A 262 3.29 -13.98 5.46
C ARG A 262 3.25 -12.99 4.31
N GLY A 263 2.04 -12.73 3.82
CA GLY A 263 1.72 -11.70 2.85
C GLY A 263 0.48 -10.93 3.27
N TYR A 264 -0.12 -10.24 2.32
CA TYR A 264 -1.26 -9.36 2.56
C TYR A 264 -2.41 -10.03 3.33
N GLY A 265 -2.86 -9.34 4.40
CA GLY A 265 -3.89 -9.84 5.32
C GLY A 265 -3.41 -10.94 6.25
N GLY A 266 -2.10 -11.03 6.51
CA GLY A 266 -1.49 -12.02 7.41
C GLY A 266 -1.62 -13.45 6.90
N LYS A 267 -1.91 -13.65 5.61
CA LYS A 267 -2.03 -14.98 5.02
C LYS A 267 -0.67 -15.63 4.88
N LYS A 268 -0.58 -16.93 5.16
CA LYS A 268 0.57 -17.73 4.77
C LYS A 268 0.71 -17.69 3.26
N VAL A 269 1.91 -17.38 2.78
CA VAL A 269 2.30 -17.41 1.36
C VAL A 269 3.45 -18.38 1.17
N ASP A 270 3.73 -18.76 -0.07
CA ASP A 270 4.75 -19.76 -0.35
C ASP A 270 6.14 -19.10 -0.49
N ARG A 271 6.18 -17.94 -1.16
CA ARG A 271 7.40 -17.18 -1.46
C ARG A 271 7.08 -15.75 -1.84
N TYR A 272 8.13 -14.96 -2.00
CA TYR A 272 8.09 -13.66 -2.67
C TYR A 272 8.68 -13.80 -4.07
N ASP A 273 8.02 -13.19 -5.06
CA ASP A 273 8.44 -13.18 -6.45
C ASP A 273 9.11 -11.83 -6.76
N THR A 274 10.41 -11.86 -6.98
CA THR A 274 11.21 -10.67 -7.31
C THR A 274 11.32 -10.42 -8.81
N ASP A 275 10.87 -11.39 -9.63
CA ASP A 275 10.85 -11.32 -11.10
C ASP A 275 9.41 -11.13 -11.63
N PHE A 276 8.49 -10.73 -10.74
CA PHE A 276 7.10 -10.49 -11.11
C PHE A 276 7.01 -9.43 -12.21
N ASP A 277 6.26 -9.74 -13.25
CA ASP A 277 6.03 -8.84 -14.37
C ASP A 277 5.20 -7.62 -13.91
N VAL A 278 5.88 -6.48 -13.79
CA VAL A 278 5.28 -5.21 -13.35
C VAL A 278 4.17 -4.73 -14.27
N GLN A 279 4.18 -5.14 -15.56
CA GLN A 279 3.14 -4.77 -16.53
C GLN A 279 1.76 -5.23 -16.07
N LYS A 280 1.66 -6.36 -15.37
CA LYS A 280 0.40 -6.86 -14.80
C LYS A 280 -0.22 -5.89 -13.79
N ILE A 281 0.60 -5.09 -13.08
CA ILE A 281 0.11 -4.04 -12.19
C ILE A 281 -0.49 -2.90 -13.02
N PHE A 282 0.20 -2.45 -14.07
CA PHE A 282 -0.29 -1.39 -14.94
C PHE A 282 -1.52 -1.82 -15.74
N ASP A 283 -1.60 -3.08 -16.18
CA ASP A 283 -2.79 -3.64 -16.83
C ASP A 283 -4.01 -3.62 -15.89
N ALA A 284 -3.80 -3.93 -14.61
CA ALA A 284 -4.86 -3.83 -13.61
C ALA A 284 -5.31 -2.37 -13.40
N LEU A 285 -4.38 -1.40 -13.43
CA LEU A 285 -4.71 0.02 -13.35
C LEU A 285 -5.47 0.52 -14.60
N GLY A 286 -5.13 0.02 -15.78
CA GLY A 286 -5.85 0.33 -17.03
C GLY A 286 -7.35 0.01 -16.96
N LYS A 287 -7.74 -0.99 -16.16
CA LYS A 287 -9.15 -1.38 -15.92
C LYS A 287 -9.92 -0.40 -15.02
N LEU A 288 -9.24 0.58 -14.46
CA LEU A 288 -9.82 1.61 -13.58
C LEU A 288 -10.08 2.94 -14.32
N SER A 289 -10.06 2.96 -15.64
CA SER A 289 -10.21 4.18 -16.45
C SER A 289 -11.50 4.95 -16.16
N ALA A 290 -12.59 4.27 -15.79
CA ALA A 290 -13.85 4.89 -15.39
C ALA A 290 -13.78 5.62 -14.03
N VAL A 291 -12.77 5.30 -13.19
CA VAL A 291 -12.58 5.93 -11.87
C VAL A 291 -11.67 7.15 -12.02
N THR A 292 -12.21 8.18 -12.67
CA THR A 292 -11.47 9.41 -12.95
C THR A 292 -11.15 10.23 -11.71
N LYS A 293 -10.26 11.21 -11.84
CA LYS A 293 -9.98 12.18 -10.76
C LYS A 293 -11.26 12.92 -10.35
N GLN A 294 -12.13 13.24 -11.32
CA GLN A 294 -13.41 13.90 -11.05
C GLN A 294 -14.35 13.01 -10.23
N VAL A 295 -14.55 11.75 -10.63
CA VAL A 295 -15.39 10.81 -9.86
C VAL A 295 -14.88 10.68 -8.41
N LYS A 296 -13.58 10.63 -8.19
CA LYS A 296 -13.00 10.58 -6.84
C LYS A 296 -13.28 11.85 -6.04
N ALA A 297 -13.12 13.03 -6.68
CA ALA A 297 -13.39 14.31 -6.04
C ALA A 297 -14.86 14.41 -5.63
N ASP A 298 -15.77 14.11 -6.56
CA ASP A 298 -17.22 14.17 -6.31
C ASP A 298 -17.66 13.20 -5.19
N MET A 299 -17.03 12.01 -5.13
CA MET A 299 -17.29 11.06 -4.05
C MET A 299 -16.77 11.57 -2.68
N ILE A 300 -15.61 12.22 -2.66
CA ILE A 300 -15.05 12.81 -1.43
C ILE A 300 -15.93 13.95 -0.96
N ASP A 301 -16.36 14.82 -1.87
CA ASP A 301 -17.26 15.94 -1.57
C ASP A 301 -18.61 15.44 -1.03
N LYS A 302 -19.21 14.44 -1.67
CA LYS A 302 -20.45 13.81 -1.20
C LYS A 302 -20.28 13.20 0.19
N ALA A 303 -19.16 12.55 0.47
CA ALA A 303 -18.87 11.97 1.80
C ALA A 303 -18.72 13.04 2.89
N GLY A 304 -18.30 14.24 2.54
CA GLY A 304 -18.18 15.41 3.44
C GLY A 304 -19.49 16.12 3.74
N GLN A 305 -20.51 15.93 2.92
CA GLN A 305 -21.86 16.50 3.11
C GLN A 305 -22.57 15.72 4.24
N ARG A 306 -22.78 16.34 5.41
CA ARG A 306 -23.48 15.75 6.56
C ARG A 306 -24.96 16.12 6.57
#